data_36f08535a4e6c9eac83c7f127998e32a
#
_entry.id   36f08535a4e6c9eac83c7f127998e32a
#
_cell.length_a   1.000
_cell.length_b   1.000
_cell.length_c   1.000
_cell.angle_alpha   90.00
_cell.angle_beta   90.00
_cell.angle_gamma   90.00
#
_symmetry.space_group_name_H-M   'P 1'
#
loop_
_entity.id
_entity.type
_entity.pdbx_description
1 polymer ?
#
loop_
_entity_poly.entity_id
_entity_poly.type
_entity_poly.pdbx_seq_one_letter_code
_entity_poly.pdbx_strand_id
1 'polypeptide(L)'
;KSSKISSMIQPEINKATKKYRGKTDQQSMMEMQRITKEIQSKYGVSMTSGCLTSLLQLPIFFALYRVIQNIPAYVPKVYDMYKPIAVAIQNNTKAQEALTTVTADAGKQVALAMNSIDYNNTNTVIDVLANFSEKMWNNLANALGNTGDVVNAMLINNNVDNINHVNNFFGLNLTEVPGFAFRAAIIIPVLSLIFQFLSMKVTNVQTSDDPAQQATMGTMKTMMYIMPIFSFFVCVNVPCGVGLYWAVGAFISFITTI
;
A
#
# COMPACT_ATOMS: atom_id res chain seq x y z
N LYS A 1 -18.64 -0.63 -16.40
CA LYS A 1 -19.42 -1.24 -17.53
C LYS A 1 -19.56 -2.75 -17.38
N SER A 2 -18.50 -3.48 -17.05
CA SER A 2 -18.51 -4.95 -16.92
C SER A 2 -19.49 -5.44 -15.83
N SER A 3 -19.52 -4.77 -14.68
CA SER A 3 -20.42 -5.10 -13.57
C SER A 3 -21.90 -4.96 -13.91
N LYS A 4 -22.29 -3.91 -14.62
CA LYS A 4 -23.69 -3.74 -15.09
C LYS A 4 -24.09 -4.79 -16.12
N ILE A 5 -23.19 -5.13 -17.05
CA ILE A 5 -23.46 -6.18 -18.03
C ILE A 5 -23.61 -7.55 -17.30
N SER A 6 -22.75 -7.85 -16.34
CA SER A 6 -22.83 -9.07 -15.54
C SER A 6 -24.19 -9.20 -14.82
N SER A 7 -24.73 -8.12 -14.26
CA SER A 7 -26.05 -8.14 -13.63
C SER A 7 -27.20 -8.32 -14.64
N MET A 8 -27.07 -7.78 -15.85
CA MET A 8 -28.08 -7.91 -16.90
C MET A 8 -28.14 -9.32 -17.50
N ILE A 9 -27.01 -10.02 -17.60
CA ILE A 9 -26.96 -11.39 -18.15
C ILE A 9 -27.29 -12.47 -17.12
N GLN A 10 -27.33 -12.13 -15.82
CA GLN A 10 -27.59 -13.09 -14.75
C GLN A 10 -28.95 -13.86 -14.91
N PRO A 11 -30.06 -13.22 -15.31
CA PRO A 11 -31.31 -13.93 -15.56
C PRO A 11 -31.19 -14.98 -16.68
N GLU A 12 -30.41 -14.67 -17.74
CA GLU A 12 -30.18 -15.63 -18.86
C GLU A 12 -29.32 -16.81 -18.37
N ILE A 13 -28.32 -16.59 -17.58
CA ILE A 13 -27.50 -17.63 -16.96
C ILE A 13 -28.38 -18.51 -16.07
N ASN A 14 -29.18 -17.92 -15.20
CA ASN A 14 -30.08 -18.64 -14.29
C ASN A 14 -31.09 -19.51 -15.05
N LYS A 15 -31.61 -19.04 -16.19
CA LYS A 15 -32.52 -19.80 -17.04
C LYS A 15 -31.82 -20.96 -17.73
N ALA A 16 -30.62 -20.73 -18.29
CA ALA A 16 -29.87 -21.76 -19.00
C ALA A 16 -29.32 -22.86 -18.08
N THR A 17 -28.97 -22.50 -16.84
CA THR A 17 -28.45 -23.46 -15.84
C THR A 17 -29.52 -24.13 -15.02
N LYS A 18 -30.82 -23.80 -15.19
CA LYS A 18 -31.95 -24.31 -14.40
C LYS A 18 -32.02 -25.83 -14.31
N LYS A 19 -31.70 -26.56 -15.39
CA LYS A 19 -31.72 -28.02 -15.45
C LYS A 19 -30.68 -28.74 -14.59
N TYR A 20 -29.63 -28.01 -14.19
CA TYR A 20 -28.55 -28.50 -13.32
C TYR A 20 -28.74 -28.08 -11.87
N ARG A 21 -29.80 -27.34 -11.57
CA ARG A 21 -30.09 -26.82 -10.25
C ARG A 21 -30.28 -27.94 -9.23
N GLY A 22 -29.55 -27.84 -8.10
CA GLY A 22 -29.58 -28.85 -7.04
C GLY A 22 -28.75 -30.11 -7.29
N LYS A 23 -28.07 -30.23 -8.44
CA LYS A 23 -27.15 -31.33 -8.71
C LYS A 23 -25.74 -30.97 -8.20
N THR A 24 -25.15 -31.88 -7.43
CA THR A 24 -23.80 -31.72 -6.82
C THR A 24 -22.75 -32.60 -7.49
N ASP A 25 -23.14 -33.37 -8.52
CA ASP A 25 -22.20 -34.19 -9.28
C ASP A 25 -21.24 -33.32 -10.10
N GLN A 26 -19.99 -33.78 -10.20
CA GLN A 26 -18.89 -33.05 -10.85
C GLN A 26 -19.23 -32.72 -12.32
N GLN A 27 -19.91 -33.61 -13.03
CA GLN A 27 -20.29 -33.42 -14.42
C GLN A 27 -21.30 -32.29 -14.59
N SER A 28 -22.34 -32.22 -13.75
CA SER A 28 -23.32 -31.13 -13.75
C SER A 28 -22.69 -29.79 -13.39
N MET A 29 -21.73 -29.77 -12.45
CA MET A 29 -21.00 -28.56 -12.10
C MET A 29 -20.11 -28.05 -13.26
N MET A 30 -19.41 -28.93 -13.95
CA MET A 30 -18.59 -28.58 -15.12
C MET A 30 -19.47 -28.03 -16.26
N GLU A 31 -20.62 -28.65 -16.53
CA GLU A 31 -21.52 -28.20 -17.58
C GLU A 31 -22.15 -26.84 -17.25
N MET A 32 -22.47 -26.59 -15.99
CA MET A 32 -22.98 -25.32 -15.53
C MET A 32 -21.94 -24.21 -15.69
N GLN A 33 -20.67 -24.50 -15.38
CA GLN A 33 -19.54 -23.56 -15.61
C GLN A 33 -19.34 -23.30 -17.10
N ARG A 34 -19.43 -24.33 -17.95
CA ARG A 34 -19.31 -24.21 -19.42
C ARG A 34 -20.37 -23.26 -19.97
N ILE A 35 -21.66 -23.50 -19.62
CA ILE A 35 -22.78 -22.66 -20.05
C ILE A 35 -22.62 -21.21 -19.57
N THR A 36 -22.24 -21.02 -18.32
CA THR A 36 -21.99 -19.69 -17.76
C THR A 36 -20.91 -18.96 -18.53
N LYS A 37 -19.79 -19.64 -18.81
CA LYS A 37 -18.67 -19.09 -19.56
C LYS A 37 -19.07 -18.75 -21.02
N GLU A 38 -19.87 -19.57 -21.64
CA GLU A 38 -20.35 -19.38 -23.00
C GLU A 38 -21.27 -18.15 -23.11
N ILE A 39 -22.21 -17.98 -22.18
CA ILE A 39 -23.08 -16.80 -22.11
C ILE A 39 -22.24 -15.53 -21.83
N GLN A 40 -21.33 -15.59 -20.88
CA GLN A 40 -20.45 -14.46 -20.57
C GLN A 40 -19.58 -14.06 -21.77
N SER A 41 -19.03 -15.05 -22.48
CA SER A 41 -18.23 -14.82 -23.69
C SER A 41 -19.07 -14.16 -24.80
N LYS A 42 -20.31 -14.57 -24.98
CA LYS A 42 -21.26 -13.99 -25.95
C LYS A 42 -21.49 -12.48 -25.73
N TYR A 43 -21.47 -12.04 -24.46
CA TYR A 43 -21.64 -10.63 -24.10
C TYR A 43 -20.30 -9.90 -23.84
N GLY A 44 -19.17 -10.54 -24.19
CA GLY A 44 -17.84 -9.94 -24.04
C GLY A 44 -17.43 -9.74 -22.56
N VAL A 45 -18.04 -10.44 -21.63
CA VAL A 45 -17.71 -10.40 -20.21
C VAL A 45 -16.84 -11.60 -19.88
N SER A 46 -15.67 -11.36 -19.31
CA SER A 46 -14.78 -12.42 -18.83
C SER A 46 -14.64 -12.34 -17.32
N MET A 47 -14.79 -13.46 -16.63
CA MET A 47 -14.48 -13.55 -15.19
C MET A 47 -13.00 -13.23 -14.89
N THR A 48 -12.12 -13.52 -15.84
CA THR A 48 -10.66 -13.28 -15.72
C THR A 48 -10.28 -11.83 -15.93
N SER A 49 -11.15 -10.98 -16.50
CA SER A 49 -10.83 -9.57 -16.74
C SER A 49 -10.59 -8.78 -15.44
N GLY A 50 -11.30 -9.12 -14.38
CA GLY A 50 -11.10 -8.50 -13.06
C GLY A 50 -9.77 -8.86 -12.41
N CYS A 51 -9.38 -10.13 -12.46
CA CYS A 51 -8.09 -10.55 -11.88
C CYS A 51 -6.90 -10.09 -12.74
N LEU A 52 -7.05 -9.99 -14.06
CA LEU A 52 -6.00 -9.46 -14.93
C LEU A 52 -5.70 -7.97 -14.62
N THR A 53 -6.75 -7.18 -14.36
CA THR A 53 -6.58 -5.79 -13.93
C THR A 53 -5.84 -5.70 -12.59
N SER A 54 -6.15 -6.59 -11.65
CA SER A 54 -5.45 -6.65 -10.35
C SER A 54 -3.99 -7.08 -10.49
N LEU A 55 -3.69 -8.01 -11.42
CA LEU A 55 -2.31 -8.40 -11.72
C LEU A 55 -1.50 -7.24 -12.34
N LEU A 56 -2.11 -6.45 -13.21
CA LEU A 56 -1.48 -5.25 -13.78
C LEU A 56 -1.21 -4.18 -12.71
N GLN A 57 -1.99 -4.15 -11.65
CA GLN A 57 -1.83 -3.24 -10.53
C GLN A 57 -0.57 -3.53 -9.69
N LEU A 58 -0.12 -4.80 -9.61
CA LEU A 58 1.03 -5.18 -8.78
C LEU A 58 2.35 -4.49 -9.19
N PRO A 59 2.76 -4.46 -10.48
CA PRO A 59 3.95 -3.72 -10.88
C PRO A 59 3.89 -2.24 -10.53
N ILE A 60 2.72 -1.60 -10.70
CA ILE A 60 2.50 -0.20 -10.37
C ILE A 60 2.65 0.01 -8.85
N PHE A 61 2.07 -0.88 -8.05
CA PHE A 61 2.20 -0.85 -6.61
C PHE A 61 3.66 -0.97 -6.15
N PHE A 62 4.41 -1.93 -6.69
CA PHE A 62 5.82 -2.10 -6.34
C PHE A 62 6.69 -0.92 -6.78
N ALA A 63 6.41 -0.35 -7.97
CA ALA A 63 7.10 0.85 -8.43
C ALA A 63 6.84 2.03 -7.49
N LEU A 64 5.56 2.27 -7.15
CA LEU A 64 5.16 3.34 -6.24
C LEU A 64 5.76 3.15 -4.84
N TYR A 65 5.70 1.91 -4.31
CA TYR A 65 6.30 1.55 -3.04
C TYR A 65 7.80 1.89 -3.01
N ARG A 66 8.52 1.54 -4.08
CA ARG A 66 9.95 1.83 -4.19
C ARG A 66 10.26 3.33 -4.29
N VAL A 67 9.44 4.08 -5.02
CA VAL A 67 9.57 5.55 -5.12
C VAL A 67 9.32 6.21 -3.76
N ILE A 68 8.27 5.80 -3.03
CA ILE A 68 7.94 6.42 -1.73
C ILE A 68 8.98 6.06 -0.66
N GLN A 69 9.57 4.88 -0.70
CA GLN A 69 10.66 4.53 0.21
C GLN A 69 11.97 5.28 -0.07
N ASN A 70 12.16 5.74 -1.30
CA ASN A 70 13.38 6.40 -1.73
C ASN A 70 13.08 7.74 -2.40
N ILE A 71 12.16 8.53 -1.83
CA ILE A 71 11.76 9.84 -2.38
C ILE A 71 12.95 10.72 -2.77
N PRO A 72 14.02 10.85 -1.93
CA PRO A 72 15.17 11.66 -2.30
C PRO A 72 15.85 11.20 -3.58
N ALA A 73 15.87 9.90 -3.89
CA ALA A 73 16.48 9.39 -5.11
C ALA A 73 15.73 9.80 -6.39
N TYR A 74 14.42 10.06 -6.30
CA TYR A 74 13.55 10.36 -7.45
C TYR A 74 13.11 11.82 -7.54
N VAL A 75 13.21 12.59 -6.44
CA VAL A 75 12.76 13.98 -6.37
C VAL A 75 13.96 14.90 -6.04
N PRO A 76 14.56 15.59 -7.04
CA PRO A 76 15.75 16.39 -6.85
C PRO A 76 15.65 17.44 -5.71
N LYS A 77 14.50 18.11 -5.59
CA LYS A 77 14.27 19.08 -4.51
C LYS A 77 14.36 18.46 -3.11
N VAL A 78 13.89 17.22 -2.98
CA VAL A 78 13.97 16.49 -1.71
C VAL A 78 15.42 16.03 -1.47
N TYR A 79 16.09 15.51 -2.50
CA TYR A 79 17.50 15.17 -2.45
C TYR A 79 18.37 16.33 -1.93
N ASP A 80 18.14 17.54 -2.46
CA ASP A 80 18.89 18.73 -2.09
C ASP A 80 18.69 19.15 -0.61
N MET A 81 17.58 18.74 0.01
CA MET A 81 17.35 18.96 1.46
C MET A 81 18.17 18.00 2.33
N TYR A 82 18.37 16.77 1.89
CA TYR A 82 19.13 15.75 2.63
C TYR A 82 20.64 15.85 2.39
N LYS A 83 21.05 16.26 1.18
CA LYS A 83 22.44 16.29 0.75
C LYS A 83 23.39 17.05 1.69
N PRO A 84 23.07 18.27 2.18
CA PRO A 84 23.96 18.99 3.09
C PRO A 84 24.22 18.21 4.38
N ILE A 85 23.19 17.56 4.93
CA ILE A 85 23.28 16.74 6.14
C ILE A 85 24.12 15.50 5.87
N ALA A 86 23.87 14.82 4.78
CA ALA A 86 24.61 13.62 4.40
C ALA A 86 26.12 13.90 4.19
N VAL A 87 26.45 14.99 3.50
CA VAL A 87 27.84 15.43 3.29
C VAL A 87 28.51 15.80 4.62
N ALA A 88 27.79 16.46 5.54
CA ALA A 88 28.32 16.77 6.85
C ALA A 88 28.65 15.49 7.66
N ILE A 89 27.80 14.48 7.59
CA ILE A 89 28.04 13.19 8.24
C ILE A 89 29.21 12.45 7.58
N GLN A 90 29.32 12.45 6.25
CA GLN A 90 30.41 11.80 5.52
C GLN A 90 31.79 12.34 5.92
N ASN A 91 31.89 13.63 6.12
CA ASN A 91 33.14 14.32 6.41
C ASN A 91 33.53 14.38 7.90
N ASN A 92 32.72 13.75 8.78
CA ASN A 92 32.91 13.83 10.22
C ASN A 92 32.71 12.47 10.90
N THR A 93 33.79 11.89 11.41
CA THR A 93 33.76 10.58 12.10
C THR A 93 32.87 10.59 13.35
N LYS A 94 32.83 11.70 14.11
CA LYS A 94 31.91 11.82 15.27
C LYS A 94 30.47 11.82 14.84
N ALA A 95 30.13 12.40 13.67
CA ALA A 95 28.79 12.37 13.12
C ALA A 95 28.41 10.97 12.63
N GLN A 96 29.36 10.21 12.10
CA GLN A 96 29.14 8.79 11.73
C GLN A 96 28.89 7.91 12.98
N GLU A 97 29.64 8.13 14.05
CA GLU A 97 29.43 7.45 15.34
C GLU A 97 28.06 7.81 15.94
N ALA A 98 27.68 9.10 15.92
CA ALA A 98 26.37 9.57 16.36
C ALA A 98 25.23 8.92 15.54
N LEU A 99 25.38 8.86 14.20
CA LEU A 99 24.43 8.20 13.31
C LEU A 99 24.29 6.71 13.69
N THR A 100 25.40 6.00 13.88
CA THR A 100 25.40 4.58 14.25
C THR A 100 24.71 4.36 15.60
N THR A 101 24.99 5.24 16.59
CA THR A 101 24.36 5.15 17.92
C THR A 101 22.86 5.37 17.86
N VAL A 102 22.40 6.38 17.13
CA VAL A 102 20.96 6.72 17.01
C VAL A 102 20.18 5.64 16.25
N THR A 103 20.86 4.92 15.36
CA THR A 103 20.23 3.87 14.55
C THR A 103 20.31 2.47 15.16
N ALA A 104 21.04 2.28 16.28
CA ALA A 104 21.24 0.97 16.90
C ALA A 104 19.93 0.24 17.27
N ASP A 105 18.96 1.00 17.81
CA ASP A 105 17.63 0.47 18.19
C ASP A 105 16.53 0.87 17.18
N ALA A 106 16.92 1.18 15.95
CA ALA A 106 15.98 1.65 14.94
C ALA A 106 15.16 0.49 14.35
N GLY A 107 14.00 0.84 13.80
CA GLY A 107 13.14 -0.11 13.10
C GLY A 107 13.82 -0.76 11.89
N LYS A 108 13.23 -1.89 11.44
CA LYS A 108 13.79 -2.77 10.39
C LYS A 108 14.25 -2.02 9.12
N GLN A 109 13.54 -0.98 8.70
CA GLN A 109 13.90 -0.25 7.47
C GLN A 109 15.19 0.53 7.62
N VAL A 110 15.36 1.23 8.73
CA VAL A 110 16.61 1.96 9.04
C VAL A 110 17.77 0.97 9.22
N ALA A 111 17.54 -0.15 9.89
CA ALA A 111 18.54 -1.19 10.06
C ALA A 111 19.00 -1.78 8.72
N LEU A 112 18.09 -2.01 7.79
CA LEU A 112 18.42 -2.48 6.43
C LEU A 112 19.24 -1.44 5.65
N ALA A 113 18.89 -0.16 5.74
CA ALA A 113 19.64 0.92 5.11
C ALA A 113 21.05 1.06 5.73
N MET A 114 21.17 0.94 7.06
CA MET A 114 22.46 0.97 7.77
C MET A 114 23.37 -0.20 7.39
N ASN A 115 22.83 -1.39 7.13
CA ASN A 115 23.63 -2.55 6.70
C ASN A 115 24.30 -2.35 5.32
N SER A 116 23.79 -1.43 4.51
CA SER A 116 24.31 -1.11 3.18
C SER A 116 24.95 0.28 3.10
N ILE A 117 25.19 0.93 4.24
CA ILE A 117 25.76 2.28 4.28
C ILE A 117 27.22 2.25 3.80
N ASP A 118 27.55 3.16 2.91
CA ASP A 118 28.90 3.49 2.49
C ASP A 118 29.09 5.01 2.67
N TYR A 119 29.91 5.37 3.62
CA TYR A 119 30.19 6.78 3.90
C TYR A 119 30.96 7.51 2.78
N ASN A 120 31.43 6.82 1.76
CA ASN A 120 31.98 7.43 0.55
C ASN A 120 30.90 7.75 -0.50
N ASN A 121 29.70 7.25 -0.30
CA ASN A 121 28.55 7.44 -1.20
C ASN A 121 27.44 8.21 -0.51
N THR A 122 27.23 9.46 -0.91
CA THR A 122 26.19 10.35 -0.34
C THR A 122 24.80 9.73 -0.40
N ASN A 123 24.49 8.97 -1.45
CA ASN A 123 23.17 8.37 -1.62
C ASN A 123 22.86 7.36 -0.54
N THR A 124 23.82 6.52 -0.14
CA THR A 124 23.56 5.52 0.92
C THR A 124 23.33 6.17 2.29
N VAL A 125 23.98 7.29 2.57
CA VAL A 125 23.71 8.08 3.78
C VAL A 125 22.32 8.70 3.72
N ILE A 126 21.93 9.26 2.57
CA ILE A 126 20.57 9.79 2.34
C ILE A 126 19.52 8.70 2.51
N ASP A 127 19.77 7.49 2.01
CA ASP A 127 18.83 6.36 2.15
C ASP A 127 18.58 6.01 3.63
N VAL A 128 19.58 6.12 4.49
CA VAL A 128 19.39 5.98 5.95
C VAL A 128 18.56 7.11 6.51
N LEU A 129 18.92 8.36 6.21
CA LEU A 129 18.27 9.56 6.73
C LEU A 129 16.80 9.69 6.27
N ALA A 130 16.48 9.23 5.06
CA ALA A 130 15.12 9.23 4.51
C ALA A 130 14.14 8.38 5.30
N ASN A 131 14.65 7.41 6.06
CA ASN A 131 13.85 6.54 6.91
C ASN A 131 13.74 7.04 8.37
N PHE A 132 14.27 8.24 8.67
CA PHE A 132 14.26 8.79 10.03
C PHE A 132 12.86 9.26 10.43
N SER A 133 12.46 8.88 11.64
CA SER A 133 11.34 9.52 12.34
C SER A 133 11.81 10.86 12.95
N GLU A 134 10.84 11.72 13.29
CA GLU A 134 11.11 12.97 13.98
C GLU A 134 11.95 12.78 15.26
N LYS A 135 11.65 11.73 16.03
CA LYS A 135 12.43 11.37 17.23
C LYS A 135 13.90 11.06 16.89
N MET A 136 14.16 10.39 15.79
CA MET A 136 15.53 10.05 15.37
C MET A 136 16.30 11.29 14.93
N TRP A 137 15.65 12.22 14.24
CA TRP A 137 16.25 13.51 13.91
C TRP A 137 16.66 14.28 15.15
N ASN A 138 15.77 14.38 16.14
CA ASN A 138 16.06 15.03 17.42
C ASN A 138 17.20 14.34 18.17
N ASN A 139 17.22 13.01 18.18
CA ASN A 139 18.30 12.24 18.82
C ASN A 139 19.65 12.49 18.11
N LEU A 140 19.68 12.56 16.79
CA LEU A 140 20.90 12.82 16.02
C LEU A 140 21.43 14.26 16.29
N ALA A 141 20.54 15.24 16.28
CA ALA A 141 20.93 16.63 16.60
C ALA A 141 21.47 16.74 18.03
N ASN A 142 20.84 16.11 19.01
CA ASN A 142 21.29 16.08 20.41
C ASN A 142 22.63 15.35 20.56
N ALA A 143 22.81 14.20 19.90
CA ALA A 143 24.07 13.45 19.93
C ALA A 143 25.23 14.29 19.39
N LEU A 144 25.05 15.01 18.29
CA LEU A 144 26.04 15.91 17.72
C LEU A 144 26.31 17.11 18.62
N GLY A 145 25.27 17.73 19.19
CA GLY A 145 25.41 18.82 20.14
C GLY A 145 26.25 18.42 21.38
N ASN A 146 26.02 17.23 21.90
CA ASN A 146 26.75 16.68 23.06
C ASN A 146 28.23 16.35 22.74
N THR A 147 28.55 16.05 21.48
CA THR A 147 29.95 15.87 21.05
C THR A 147 30.69 17.20 20.74
N GLY A 148 30.01 18.33 20.93
CA GLY A 148 30.52 19.66 20.61
C GLY A 148 30.46 20.06 19.14
N ASP A 149 29.76 19.26 18.32
CA ASP A 149 29.54 19.52 16.90
C ASP A 149 28.26 20.35 16.66
N VAL A 150 28.28 21.55 17.21
CA VAL A 150 27.14 22.48 17.20
C VAL A 150 26.75 22.88 15.78
N VAL A 151 27.73 22.97 14.86
CA VAL A 151 27.49 23.38 13.47
C VAL A 151 26.62 22.31 12.75
N ASN A 152 26.98 21.03 12.89
CA ASN A 152 26.21 19.96 12.29
C ASN A 152 24.86 19.77 12.99
N ALA A 153 24.76 19.96 14.28
CA ALA A 153 23.50 19.97 15.01
C ALA A 153 22.54 21.07 14.51
N MET A 154 23.06 22.31 14.31
CA MET A 154 22.30 23.42 13.74
C MET A 154 21.89 23.15 12.29
N LEU A 155 22.78 22.58 11.47
CA LEU A 155 22.48 22.21 10.09
C LEU A 155 21.30 21.23 10.04
N ILE A 156 21.28 20.23 10.91
CA ILE A 156 20.18 19.26 11.02
C ILE A 156 18.89 19.98 11.40
N ASN A 157 18.89 20.74 12.48
CA ASN A 157 17.70 21.44 12.95
C ASN A 157 17.09 22.36 11.88
N ASN A 158 17.92 23.09 11.15
CA ASN A 158 17.46 24.02 10.10
C ASN A 158 16.85 23.30 8.87
N ASN A 159 17.27 22.07 8.59
CA ASN A 159 16.76 21.31 7.44
C ASN A 159 15.62 20.35 7.79
N VAL A 160 15.55 19.88 9.03
CA VAL A 160 14.54 18.91 9.47
C VAL A 160 13.12 19.47 9.35
N ASP A 161 12.92 20.75 9.64
CA ASP A 161 11.60 21.38 9.47
C ASP A 161 11.13 21.34 8.01
N ASN A 162 12.03 21.60 7.07
CA ASN A 162 11.72 21.51 5.64
C ASN A 162 11.45 20.07 5.20
N ILE A 163 12.24 19.11 5.68
CA ILE A 163 12.07 17.69 5.42
C ILE A 163 10.72 17.21 5.99
N ASN A 164 10.42 17.57 7.24
CA ASN A 164 9.16 17.23 7.88
C ASN A 164 7.96 17.85 7.14
N HIS A 165 8.10 19.10 6.68
CA HIS A 165 7.04 19.76 5.91
C HIS A 165 6.73 19.01 4.59
N VAL A 166 7.76 18.59 3.86
CA VAL A 166 7.59 17.85 2.59
C VAL A 166 7.02 16.46 2.82
N ASN A 167 7.43 15.80 3.91
CA ASN A 167 6.94 14.46 4.24
C ASN A 167 5.56 14.46 4.90
N ASN A 168 5.03 15.62 5.29
CA ASN A 168 3.78 15.75 6.02
C ASN A 168 2.63 16.14 5.08
N PHE A 169 1.57 15.35 5.10
CA PHE A 169 0.35 15.61 4.36
C PHE A 169 -0.84 15.59 5.33
N PHE A 170 -1.47 16.72 5.55
CA PHE A 170 -2.57 16.89 6.52
C PHE A 170 -2.25 16.37 7.94
N GLY A 171 -1.03 16.59 8.41
CA GLY A 171 -0.59 16.12 9.73
C GLY A 171 -0.15 14.65 9.77
N LEU A 172 -0.11 13.97 8.63
CA LEU A 172 0.34 12.58 8.51
C LEU A 172 1.70 12.53 7.80
N ASN A 173 2.68 11.90 8.43
CA ASN A 173 3.96 11.66 7.78
C ASN A 173 3.81 10.52 6.75
N LEU A 174 3.98 10.84 5.46
CA LEU A 174 3.80 9.90 4.36
C LEU A 174 4.86 8.80 4.29
N THR A 175 6.02 9.02 4.89
CA THR A 175 7.11 8.03 4.94
C THR A 175 6.98 7.07 6.13
N GLU A 176 6.17 7.43 7.14
CA GLU A 176 5.94 6.59 8.32
C GLU A 176 5.10 5.36 7.98
N VAL A 177 5.48 4.20 8.56
CA VAL A 177 4.67 2.98 8.51
C VAL A 177 3.68 3.01 9.69
N PRO A 178 2.36 2.94 9.45
CA PRO A 178 1.35 3.08 10.50
C PRO A 178 1.52 2.09 11.65
N GLY A 179 1.82 0.82 11.35
CA GLY A 179 1.80 -0.25 12.33
C GLY A 179 0.40 -0.47 12.91
N PHE A 180 0.32 -1.28 13.97
CA PHE A 180 -0.94 -1.52 14.70
C PHE A 180 -1.13 -0.58 15.91
N ALA A 181 -0.31 0.46 16.02
CA ALA A 181 -0.44 1.44 17.09
C ALA A 181 -1.58 2.43 16.79
N PHE A 182 -2.30 2.86 17.83
CA PHE A 182 -3.31 3.94 17.73
C PHE A 182 -2.62 5.30 17.51
N ARG A 183 -2.14 5.52 16.31
CA ARG A 183 -1.58 6.79 15.84
C ARG A 183 -2.45 7.36 14.73
N ALA A 184 -2.30 8.65 14.44
CA ALA A 184 -3.04 9.29 13.34
C ALA A 184 -2.86 8.56 12.00
N ALA A 185 -1.70 7.98 11.75
CA ALA A 185 -1.37 7.20 10.56
C ALA A 185 -2.31 6.02 10.29
N ILE A 186 -2.93 5.41 11.33
CA ILE A 186 -3.87 4.28 11.18
C ILE A 186 -5.16 4.67 10.46
N ILE A 187 -5.46 5.97 10.35
CA ILE A 187 -6.66 6.45 9.68
C ILE A 187 -6.67 6.05 8.19
N ILE A 188 -5.51 5.99 7.56
CA ILE A 188 -5.36 5.63 6.13
C ILE A 188 -5.78 4.18 5.86
N PRO A 189 -5.21 3.15 6.54
CA PRO A 189 -5.67 1.77 6.41
C PRO A 189 -7.16 1.59 6.73
N VAL A 190 -7.66 2.28 7.76
CA VAL A 190 -9.07 2.21 8.16
C VAL A 190 -9.99 2.80 7.07
N LEU A 191 -9.66 3.96 6.51
CA LEU A 191 -10.42 4.55 5.39
C LEU A 191 -10.41 3.63 4.17
N SER A 192 -9.26 3.05 3.83
CA SER A 192 -9.16 2.07 2.75
C SER A 192 -10.11 0.89 2.96
N LEU A 193 -10.13 0.33 4.16
CA LEU A 193 -11.02 -0.76 4.55
C LEU A 193 -12.50 -0.37 4.40
N ILE A 194 -12.88 0.80 4.93
CA ILE A 194 -14.26 1.30 4.88
C ILE A 194 -14.72 1.44 3.43
N PHE A 195 -13.93 2.10 2.56
CA PHE A 195 -14.31 2.31 1.17
C PHE A 195 -14.39 1.01 0.38
N GLN A 196 -13.54 0.03 0.67
CA GLN A 196 -13.63 -1.30 0.07
C GLN A 196 -14.92 -2.02 0.48
N PHE A 197 -15.29 -1.99 1.76
CA PHE A 197 -16.55 -2.57 2.23
C PHE A 197 -17.78 -1.84 1.66
N LEU A 198 -17.73 -0.51 1.54
CA LEU A 198 -18.80 0.26 0.91
C LEU A 198 -18.97 -0.12 -0.57
N SER A 199 -17.87 -0.22 -1.32
CA SER A 199 -17.87 -0.70 -2.70
C SER A 199 -18.49 -2.09 -2.83
N MET A 200 -18.16 -2.99 -1.92
CA MET A 200 -18.76 -4.34 -1.87
C MET A 200 -20.26 -4.31 -1.67
N LYS A 201 -20.76 -3.47 -0.76
CA LYS A 201 -22.22 -3.38 -0.49
C LYS A 201 -22.99 -2.83 -1.69
N VAL A 202 -22.40 -1.89 -2.43
CA VAL A 202 -23.02 -1.32 -3.62
C VAL A 202 -22.96 -2.31 -4.81
N THR A 203 -21.90 -3.11 -4.89
CA THR A 203 -21.79 -4.19 -5.88
C THR A 203 -22.70 -5.32 -5.44
N ASN A 204 -24.00 -5.26 -5.83
CA ASN A 204 -24.97 -6.33 -5.57
C ASN A 204 -24.52 -7.63 -6.25
N VAL A 205 -23.85 -8.48 -5.48
CA VAL A 205 -23.67 -9.88 -5.87
C VAL A 205 -25.02 -10.56 -5.63
N GLN A 206 -25.80 -10.71 -6.69
CA GLN A 206 -27.06 -11.45 -6.60
C GLN A 206 -26.75 -12.88 -6.16
N THR A 207 -27.18 -13.23 -4.97
CA THR A 207 -27.16 -14.59 -4.46
C THR A 207 -28.21 -15.38 -5.24
N SER A 208 -27.80 -16.41 -5.99
CA SER A 208 -28.75 -17.38 -6.50
C SER A 208 -29.13 -18.34 -5.38
N ASP A 209 -30.42 -18.75 -5.34
CA ASP A 209 -30.92 -19.72 -4.37
C ASP A 209 -30.50 -21.18 -4.68
N ASP A 210 -29.60 -21.36 -5.62
CA ASP A 210 -29.13 -22.68 -6.08
C ASP A 210 -27.94 -23.17 -5.25
N PRO A 211 -28.03 -24.33 -4.57
CA PRO A 211 -26.95 -24.84 -3.71
C PRO A 211 -25.60 -25.05 -4.43
N ALA A 212 -25.62 -25.45 -5.71
CA ALA A 212 -24.41 -25.66 -6.50
C ALA A 212 -23.76 -24.34 -6.93
N GLN A 213 -24.57 -23.33 -7.24
CA GLN A 213 -24.09 -21.96 -7.44
C GLN A 213 -23.66 -21.30 -6.12
N GLN A 214 -24.34 -21.64 -5.01
CA GLN A 214 -23.93 -21.14 -3.68
C GLN A 214 -22.55 -21.65 -3.29
N ALA A 215 -22.15 -22.88 -3.62
CA ALA A 215 -20.78 -23.36 -3.32
C ALA A 215 -19.71 -22.55 -4.08
N THR A 216 -19.90 -22.29 -5.38
CA THR A 216 -18.97 -21.48 -6.19
C THR A 216 -19.06 -20.01 -5.81
N MET A 217 -20.24 -19.46 -5.57
CA MET A 217 -20.44 -18.09 -5.09
C MET A 217 -20.00 -17.93 -3.63
N GLY A 218 -20.07 -18.96 -2.81
CA GLY A 218 -19.53 -18.97 -1.45
C GLY A 218 -18.03 -18.71 -1.44
N THR A 219 -17.29 -19.39 -2.31
CA THR A 219 -15.85 -19.16 -2.48
C THR A 219 -15.55 -17.74 -2.97
N MET A 220 -16.29 -17.26 -3.99
CA MET A 220 -16.17 -15.87 -4.45
C MET A 220 -16.52 -14.85 -3.37
N LYS A 221 -17.60 -15.10 -2.63
CA LYS A 221 -18.03 -14.24 -1.53
C LYS A 221 -17.00 -14.20 -0.40
N THR A 222 -16.45 -15.35 -0.02
CA THR A 222 -15.38 -15.45 0.96
C THR A 222 -14.14 -14.68 0.49
N MET A 223 -13.74 -14.82 -0.78
CA MET A 223 -12.62 -14.09 -1.35
C MET A 223 -12.86 -12.57 -1.37
N MET A 224 -14.08 -12.12 -1.65
CA MET A 224 -14.48 -10.72 -1.59
C MET A 224 -14.35 -10.13 -0.19
N TYR A 225 -14.66 -10.88 0.87
CA TYR A 225 -14.49 -10.39 2.26
C TYR A 225 -13.05 -10.47 2.76
N ILE A 226 -12.30 -11.48 2.32
CA ILE A 226 -10.89 -11.63 2.70
C ILE A 226 -10.03 -10.51 2.11
N MET A 227 -10.32 -10.08 0.87
CA MET A 227 -9.50 -9.10 0.14
C MET A 227 -9.40 -7.73 0.84
N PRO A 228 -10.48 -7.10 1.35
CA PRO A 228 -10.39 -5.86 2.13
C PRO A 228 -9.57 -6.03 3.42
N ILE A 229 -9.73 -7.16 4.11
CA ILE A 229 -8.98 -7.46 5.33
C ILE A 229 -7.49 -7.59 5.00
N PHE A 230 -7.16 -8.36 3.94
CA PHE A 230 -5.78 -8.47 3.45
C PHE A 230 -5.20 -7.10 3.07
N SER A 231 -5.95 -6.27 2.35
CA SER A 231 -5.55 -4.89 2.00
C SER A 231 -5.24 -4.05 3.24
N PHE A 232 -6.04 -4.16 4.29
CA PHE A 232 -5.81 -3.48 5.56
C PHE A 232 -4.46 -3.90 6.16
N PHE A 233 -4.18 -5.22 6.23
CA PHE A 233 -2.91 -5.73 6.73
C PHE A 233 -1.71 -5.24 5.89
N VAL A 234 -1.86 -5.17 4.59
CA VAL A 234 -0.81 -4.61 3.71
C VAL A 234 -0.61 -3.12 4.02
N CYS A 235 -1.69 -2.33 4.07
CA CYS A 235 -1.61 -0.88 4.31
C CYS A 235 -1.00 -0.52 5.67
N VAL A 236 -1.18 -1.37 6.69
CA VAL A 236 -0.58 -1.17 8.02
C VAL A 236 0.94 -1.38 7.99
N ASN A 237 1.46 -2.16 7.05
CA ASN A 237 2.87 -2.53 6.95
C ASN A 237 3.65 -1.79 5.85
N VAL A 238 3.01 -0.85 5.16
CA VAL A 238 3.66 -0.02 4.13
C VAL A 238 3.63 1.45 4.53
N PRO A 239 4.52 2.31 3.98
CA PRO A 239 4.48 3.74 4.23
C PRO A 239 3.12 4.37 3.96
N CYS A 240 2.72 5.36 4.77
CA CYS A 240 1.44 6.06 4.68
C CYS A 240 1.14 6.58 3.26
N GLY A 241 2.15 7.02 2.52
CA GLY A 241 1.98 7.48 1.13
C GLY A 241 1.49 6.39 0.19
N VAL A 242 1.97 5.15 0.35
CA VAL A 242 1.47 3.98 -0.41
C VAL A 242 0.05 3.63 0.01
N GLY A 243 -0.21 3.64 1.33
CA GLY A 243 -1.54 3.42 1.90
C GLY A 243 -2.56 4.46 1.42
N LEU A 244 -2.14 5.73 1.32
CA LEU A 244 -2.97 6.82 0.81
C LEU A 244 -3.37 6.59 -0.65
N TYR A 245 -2.41 6.20 -1.51
CA TYR A 245 -2.73 5.80 -2.89
C TYR A 245 -3.78 4.69 -2.92
N TRP A 246 -3.65 3.69 -2.05
CA TRP A 246 -4.61 2.59 -1.95
C TRP A 246 -5.99 3.04 -1.47
N ALA A 247 -6.05 3.91 -0.47
CA ALA A 247 -7.28 4.46 0.07
C ALA A 247 -8.01 5.33 -0.97
N VAL A 248 -7.28 6.18 -1.71
CA VAL A 248 -7.84 6.99 -2.81
C VAL A 248 -8.36 6.08 -3.93
N GLY A 249 -7.63 5.03 -4.31
CA GLY A 249 -8.08 4.04 -5.28
C GLY A 249 -9.38 3.35 -4.85
N ALA A 250 -9.50 2.96 -3.57
CA ALA A 250 -10.71 2.38 -3.00
C ALA A 250 -11.90 3.38 -3.01
N PHE A 251 -11.64 4.64 -2.70
CA PHE A 251 -12.64 5.70 -2.77
C PHE A 251 -13.15 5.94 -4.19
N ILE A 252 -12.26 6.05 -5.17
CA ILE A 252 -12.62 6.19 -6.59
C ILE A 252 -13.41 4.96 -7.05
N SER A 253 -13.01 3.76 -6.66
CA SER A 253 -13.73 2.53 -6.95
C SER A 253 -15.15 2.56 -6.38
N PHE A 254 -15.32 3.03 -5.16
CA PHE A 254 -16.64 3.20 -4.53
C PHE A 254 -17.52 4.17 -5.34
N ILE A 255 -17.01 5.35 -5.70
CA ILE A 255 -17.77 6.34 -6.50
C ILE A 255 -18.15 5.79 -7.87
N THR A 256 -17.27 5.06 -8.53
CA THR A 256 -17.53 4.52 -9.87
C THR A 256 -18.47 3.31 -9.87
N THR A 257 -18.72 2.74 -8.71
CA THR A 257 -19.63 1.60 -8.53
C THR A 257 -21.07 2.06 -8.25
N ILE A 258 -21.26 3.25 -7.68
CA ILE A 258 -22.56 3.91 -7.54
C ILE A 258 -23.10 4.35 -8.90
#